data_670c8b01e5f48fc239681955f51af87c
#
_entry.id   670c8b01e5f48fc239681955f51af87c
#
_cell.length_a   1.000
_cell.length_b   1.000
_cell.length_c   1.000
_cell.angle_alpha   90.00
_cell.angle_beta   90.00
_cell.angle_gamma   90.00
#
_symmetry.space_group_name_H-M   'P 1'
#
loop_
_entity.id
_entity.type
_entity.pdbx_description
1 polymer ?
#
loop_
_entity_poly.entity_id
_entity_poly.type
_entity_poly.pdbx_seq_one_letter_code
_entity_poly.pdbx_strand_id
1 'polypeptide(L)'
;MEKFLIEIFGVYGKSDADTKIESFVINSIDELEEAMEGYEWLCSDDGKSDYQRFIKGEITSASFPNWGDWDEPDSYEIVRTSFQKKLEEIEQEYKDKKQELYEKFGMSL
;
A
#
# COMPACT_ATOMS: atom_id res chain seq x y z
N MET A 1 -5.30 -16.51 12.27
CA MET A 1 -5.06 -16.39 10.83
C MET A 1 -4.93 -14.91 10.47
N GLU A 2 -3.82 -14.54 9.89
CA GLU A 2 -3.52 -13.14 9.59
C GLU A 2 -4.15 -12.71 8.27
N LYS A 3 -4.83 -11.55 8.29
CA LYS A 3 -5.40 -10.95 7.09
C LYS A 3 -4.44 -9.91 6.53
N PHE A 4 -4.49 -9.68 5.24
CA PHE A 4 -3.66 -8.72 4.54
C PHE A 4 -4.51 -7.72 3.78
N LEU A 5 -4.09 -6.46 3.81
CA LEU A 5 -4.68 -5.39 3.03
C LEU A 5 -3.78 -5.15 1.82
N ILE A 6 -4.39 -5.19 0.65
CA ILE A 6 -3.70 -4.87 -0.61
C ILE A 6 -4.20 -3.50 -1.06
N GLU A 7 -3.29 -2.59 -1.29
CA GLU A 7 -3.62 -1.24 -1.73
C GLU A 7 -2.90 -0.93 -3.03
N ILE A 8 -3.62 -0.32 -3.96
CA ILE A 8 -3.10 0.07 -5.27
C ILE A 8 -3.20 1.58 -5.38
N PHE A 9 -2.08 2.23 -5.66
CA PHE A 9 -1.98 3.69 -5.75
C PHE A 9 -1.51 4.14 -7.12
N GLY A 10 -2.03 5.30 -7.55
CA GLY A 10 -1.45 6.04 -8.67
C GLY A 10 -0.59 7.16 -8.11
N VAL A 11 0.66 7.24 -8.56
CA VAL A 11 1.62 8.24 -8.10
C VAL A 11 1.76 9.32 -9.18
N TYR A 12 1.44 10.56 -8.82
CA TYR A 12 1.51 11.70 -9.73
C TYR A 12 2.72 12.56 -9.38
N GLY A 13 3.65 12.69 -10.31
CA GLY A 13 4.93 13.36 -10.07
C GLY A 13 4.82 14.84 -9.75
N LYS A 14 3.69 15.49 -10.08
CA LYS A 14 3.46 16.90 -9.82
C LYS A 14 2.60 17.15 -8.59
N SER A 15 2.13 16.10 -7.95
CA SER A 15 1.28 16.17 -6.76
C SER A 15 1.96 15.42 -5.63
N ASP A 16 1.93 15.99 -4.44
CA ASP A 16 2.50 15.35 -3.26
C ASP A 16 1.61 14.25 -2.71
N ALA A 17 0.41 14.07 -3.27
CA ALA A 17 -0.55 13.09 -2.76
C ALA A 17 -0.72 11.94 -3.74
N ASP A 18 -0.43 10.73 -3.26
CA ASP A 18 -0.75 9.51 -3.99
C ASP A 18 -2.25 9.29 -3.96
N THR A 19 -2.81 8.82 -5.06
CA THR A 19 -4.24 8.56 -5.16
C THR A 19 -4.49 7.06 -5.04
N LYS A 20 -5.26 6.67 -4.03
CA LYS A 20 -5.66 5.27 -3.89
C LYS A 20 -6.67 4.92 -4.97
N ILE A 21 -6.31 4.00 -5.84
CA ILE A 21 -7.17 3.54 -6.94
C ILE A 21 -8.11 2.47 -6.44
N GLU A 22 -7.59 1.49 -5.68
CA GLU A 22 -8.36 0.36 -5.21
C GLU A 22 -7.70 -0.27 -3.99
N SER A 23 -8.50 -0.93 -3.16
CA SER A 23 -7.99 -1.74 -2.06
C SER A 23 -8.92 -2.92 -1.82
N PHE A 24 -8.35 -4.02 -1.33
CA PHE A 24 -9.11 -5.21 -0.98
C PHE A 24 -8.35 -6.02 0.07
N VAL A 25 -9.09 -6.92 0.73
CA VAL A 25 -8.54 -7.75 1.81
C VAL A 25 -8.47 -9.20 1.35
N ILE A 26 -7.37 -9.85 1.69
CA ILE A 26 -7.19 -11.29 1.49
C ILE A 26 -6.97 -11.96 2.85
N ASN A 27 -7.37 -13.23 2.97
CA ASN A 27 -7.28 -13.96 4.23
C ASN A 27 -5.95 -14.71 4.38
N SER A 28 -5.23 -14.91 3.29
CA SER A 28 -3.93 -15.57 3.32
C SER A 28 -3.11 -15.17 2.09
N ILE A 29 -1.81 -15.39 2.16
CA ILE A 29 -0.90 -15.13 1.02
C ILE A 29 -1.26 -16.01 -0.18
N ASP A 30 -1.79 -17.21 0.07
CA ASP A 30 -2.18 -18.13 -1.01
C ASP A 30 -3.28 -17.55 -1.91
N GLU A 31 -4.09 -16.64 -1.39
CA GLU A 31 -5.14 -15.97 -2.14
C GLU A 31 -4.63 -14.82 -3.01
N LEU A 32 -3.40 -14.36 -2.78
CA LEU A 32 -2.87 -13.16 -3.41
C LEU A 32 -2.80 -13.27 -4.94
N GLU A 33 -2.30 -14.39 -5.45
CA GLU A 33 -2.18 -14.60 -6.90
C GLU A 33 -3.54 -14.51 -7.59
N GLU A 34 -4.55 -15.19 -7.05
CA GLU A 34 -5.90 -15.15 -7.57
C GLU A 34 -6.52 -13.76 -7.44
N ALA A 35 -6.34 -13.12 -6.28
CA ALA A 35 -6.88 -11.79 -6.03
C ALA A 35 -6.28 -10.73 -6.96
N MET A 36 -5.03 -10.90 -7.37
CA MET A 36 -4.34 -9.98 -8.29
C MET A 36 -4.55 -10.32 -9.76
N GLU A 37 -5.27 -11.38 -10.05
CA GLU A 37 -5.63 -11.73 -11.42
C GLU A 37 -6.48 -10.60 -12.00
N GLY A 38 -6.10 -10.10 -13.16
CA GLY A 38 -6.77 -8.96 -13.77
C GLY A 38 -6.11 -7.61 -13.50
N TYR A 39 -5.08 -7.56 -12.64
CA TYR A 39 -4.33 -6.34 -12.35
C TYR A 39 -2.98 -6.28 -13.06
N GLU A 40 -2.72 -7.17 -13.99
CA GLU A 40 -1.46 -7.21 -14.76
C GLU A 40 -1.25 -5.94 -15.58
N TRP A 41 -2.31 -5.21 -15.86
CA TRP A 41 -2.24 -3.94 -16.56
C TRP A 41 -1.43 -2.87 -15.80
N LEU A 42 -1.22 -3.06 -14.49
CA LEU A 42 -0.45 -2.15 -13.67
C LEU A 42 1.04 -2.13 -14.06
N CYS A 43 1.54 -3.27 -14.53
CA CYS A 43 2.94 -3.40 -14.89
C CYS A 43 3.12 -3.45 -16.42
N SER A 44 4.21 -2.81 -16.89
CA SER A 44 4.69 -2.99 -18.25
C SER A 44 5.50 -4.28 -18.32
N ASP A 45 5.99 -4.62 -19.52
CA ASP A 45 6.84 -5.80 -19.67
C ASP A 45 8.06 -5.76 -18.75
N ASP A 46 8.59 -4.57 -18.51
CA ASP A 46 9.75 -4.37 -17.63
C ASP A 46 9.41 -4.62 -16.15
N GLY A 47 8.15 -4.46 -15.78
CA GLY A 47 7.71 -4.64 -14.40
C GLY A 47 7.18 -6.02 -14.04
N LYS A 48 7.10 -6.93 -15.01
CA LYS A 48 6.54 -8.27 -14.79
C LYS A 48 7.28 -9.08 -13.74
N SER A 49 8.59 -8.94 -13.66
CA SER A 49 9.40 -9.67 -12.69
C SER A 49 9.01 -9.28 -11.26
N ASP A 50 8.88 -7.98 -10.98
CA ASP A 50 8.48 -7.50 -9.66
C ASP A 50 7.03 -7.82 -9.36
N TYR A 51 6.16 -7.76 -10.36
CA TYR A 51 4.76 -8.16 -10.21
C TYR A 51 4.66 -9.62 -9.79
N GLN A 52 5.41 -10.51 -10.44
CA GLN A 52 5.42 -11.93 -10.10
C GLN A 52 5.96 -12.17 -8.69
N ARG A 53 7.00 -11.45 -8.30
CA ARG A 53 7.55 -11.54 -6.95
C ARG A 53 6.53 -11.09 -5.90
N PHE A 54 5.78 -10.04 -6.20
CA PHE A 54 4.75 -9.55 -5.30
C PHE A 54 3.62 -10.57 -5.11
N ILE A 55 3.08 -11.12 -6.21
CA ILE A 55 1.96 -12.06 -6.11
C ILE A 55 2.35 -13.41 -5.49
N LYS A 56 3.64 -13.74 -5.52
CA LYS A 56 4.17 -14.94 -4.84
C LYS A 56 4.48 -14.68 -3.36
N GLY A 57 4.32 -13.46 -2.91
CA GLY A 57 4.58 -13.11 -1.53
C GLY A 57 6.04 -12.85 -1.19
N GLU A 58 6.92 -12.76 -2.18
CA GLU A 58 8.36 -12.55 -1.96
C GLU A 58 8.68 -11.11 -1.56
N ILE A 59 7.90 -10.13 -2.04
CA ILE A 59 8.06 -8.73 -1.68
C ILE A 59 6.73 -8.15 -1.21
N THR A 60 6.79 -7.11 -0.40
CA THR A 60 5.59 -6.49 0.18
C THR A 60 5.11 -5.26 -0.58
N SER A 61 5.90 -4.75 -1.49
CA SER A 61 5.53 -3.61 -2.33
C SER A 61 6.26 -3.65 -3.65
N ALA A 62 5.68 -3.02 -4.66
CA ALA A 62 6.31 -2.87 -5.96
C ALA A 62 5.82 -1.59 -6.61
N SER A 63 6.65 -0.99 -7.46
CA SER A 63 6.31 0.23 -8.19
C SER A 63 6.56 -0.02 -9.67
N PHE A 64 5.60 0.41 -10.49
CA PHE A 64 5.63 0.18 -11.93
C PHE A 64 5.54 1.50 -12.69
N PRO A 65 6.57 1.90 -13.44
CA PRO A 65 6.49 3.11 -14.26
C PRO A 65 5.34 3.03 -15.26
N ASN A 66 4.65 4.15 -15.45
CA ASN A 66 3.57 4.25 -16.42
C ASN A 66 3.90 5.36 -17.42
N TRP A 67 4.00 5.02 -18.69
CA TRP A 67 4.32 5.96 -19.76
C TRP A 67 3.08 6.47 -20.47
N GLY A 68 1.95 6.56 -19.74
CA GLY A 68 0.68 7.03 -20.30
C GLY A 68 0.63 8.54 -20.50
N ASP A 69 -0.56 9.02 -20.90
CA ASP A 69 -0.82 10.44 -21.11
C ASP A 69 -0.76 11.18 -19.78
N TRP A 70 -0.65 12.49 -19.84
CA TRP A 70 -0.43 13.30 -18.66
C TRP A 70 -1.64 13.38 -17.70
N ASP A 71 -2.78 12.83 -18.08
CA ASP A 71 -3.93 12.63 -17.17
C ASP A 71 -3.77 11.37 -16.32
N GLU A 72 -2.79 10.53 -16.64
CA GLU A 72 -2.54 9.28 -15.94
C GLU A 72 -1.40 9.42 -14.94
N PRO A 73 -1.35 8.56 -13.92
CA PRO A 73 -0.23 8.58 -12.98
C PRO A 73 1.10 8.28 -13.66
N ASP A 74 2.17 8.86 -13.13
CA ASP A 74 3.53 8.59 -13.62
C ASP A 74 3.97 7.16 -13.30
N SER A 75 3.43 6.59 -12.21
CA SER A 75 3.69 5.21 -11.84
C SER A 75 2.52 4.66 -11.04
N TYR A 76 2.46 3.34 -10.95
CA TYR A 76 1.52 2.64 -10.07
C TYR A 76 2.32 1.94 -8.99
N GLU A 77 1.76 1.93 -7.79
CA GLU A 77 2.38 1.27 -6.65
C GLU A 77 1.39 0.29 -6.03
N ILE A 78 1.86 -0.90 -5.67
CA ILE A 78 1.07 -1.88 -4.95
C ILE A 78 1.75 -2.17 -3.62
N VAL A 79 0.95 -2.28 -2.55
CA VAL A 79 1.45 -2.49 -1.19
C VAL A 79 0.61 -3.56 -0.50
N ARG A 80 1.29 -4.48 0.18
CA ARG A 80 0.65 -5.48 1.03
C ARG A 80 1.02 -5.20 2.48
N THR A 81 0.02 -5.03 3.33
CA THR A 81 0.22 -4.80 4.75
C THR A 81 -0.59 -5.81 5.55
N SER A 82 0.01 -6.42 6.57
CA SER A 82 -0.74 -7.33 7.44
C SER A 82 -1.65 -6.54 8.37
N PHE A 83 -2.76 -7.15 8.77
CA PHE A 83 -3.68 -6.56 9.72
C PHE A 83 -2.97 -6.19 11.03
N GLN A 84 -2.12 -7.07 11.51
CA GLN A 84 -1.36 -6.85 12.75
C GLN A 84 -0.48 -5.60 12.65
N LYS A 85 0.22 -5.44 11.53
CA LYS A 85 1.08 -4.29 11.32
C LYS A 85 0.29 -2.99 11.25
N LYS A 86 -0.87 -2.98 10.56
CA LYS A 86 -1.73 -1.80 10.50
C LYS A 86 -2.25 -1.42 11.87
N LEU A 87 -2.63 -2.42 12.67
CA LEU A 87 -3.12 -2.19 14.02
C LEU A 87 -2.04 -1.56 14.90
N GLU A 88 -0.81 -2.05 14.81
CA GLU A 88 0.33 -1.50 15.54
C GLU A 88 0.61 -0.05 15.15
N GLU A 89 0.52 0.29 13.86
CA GLU A 89 0.70 1.65 13.37
C GLU A 89 -0.36 2.60 13.95
N ILE A 90 -1.62 2.17 13.96
CA ILE A 90 -2.71 2.98 14.50
C ILE A 90 -2.56 3.18 16.01
N GLU A 91 -2.19 2.14 16.74
CA GLU A 91 -1.94 2.23 18.18
C GLU A 91 -0.79 3.19 18.50
N GLN A 92 0.26 3.17 17.69
CA GLN A 92 1.39 4.05 17.88
C GLN A 92 1.01 5.51 17.61
N GLU A 93 0.26 5.78 16.55
CA GLU A 93 -0.25 7.13 16.26
C GLU A 93 -1.14 7.65 17.38
N TYR A 94 -1.98 6.80 17.93
CA TYR A 94 -2.86 7.18 19.03
C TYR A 94 -2.05 7.59 20.27
N LYS A 95 -1.03 6.83 20.60
CA LYS A 95 -0.14 7.14 21.72
C LYS A 95 0.58 8.49 21.54
N ASP A 96 1.10 8.71 20.33
CA ASP A 96 1.81 9.94 20.02
C ASP A 96 0.90 11.16 20.12
N LYS A 97 -0.32 11.08 19.58
CA LYS A 97 -1.31 12.13 19.63
C LYS A 97 -1.75 12.43 21.06
N LYS A 98 -1.92 11.39 21.85
CA LYS A 98 -2.31 11.53 23.24
C LYS A 98 -1.24 12.26 24.05
N GLN A 99 0.01 11.86 23.88
CA GLN A 99 1.14 12.48 24.56
C GLN A 99 1.27 13.95 24.17
N GLU A 100 1.18 14.24 22.87
CA GLU A 100 1.23 15.60 22.36
C GLU A 100 0.14 16.49 22.99
N LEU A 101 -1.07 15.97 23.12
CA LEU A 101 -2.18 16.68 23.74
C LEU A 101 -1.89 17.00 25.21
N TYR A 102 -1.36 16.04 25.98
CA TYR A 102 -0.99 16.27 27.37
C TYR A 102 0.09 17.33 27.51
N GLU A 103 1.10 17.29 26.66
CA GLU A 103 2.17 18.28 26.65
C GLU A 103 1.63 19.69 26.33
N LYS A 104 0.71 19.78 25.38
CA LYS A 104 0.11 21.05 24.95
C LYS A 104 -0.65 21.72 26.07
N PHE A 105 -1.29 20.97 26.94
CA PHE A 105 -2.02 21.49 28.09
C PHE A 105 -1.19 21.54 29.36
N GLY A 106 0.10 21.24 29.29
CA GLY A 106 1.00 21.25 30.44
C GLY A 106 0.70 20.17 31.46
N MET A 107 0.06 19.09 31.03
CA MET A 107 -0.28 17.97 31.91
C MET A 107 0.72 16.84 31.74
N SER A 108 0.97 16.07 32.78
CA SER A 108 1.81 14.90 32.69
C SER A 108 0.96 13.63 32.65
N LEU A 109 1.44 12.67 31.92
CA LEU A 109 0.82 11.33 31.84
C LEU A 109 1.00 10.55 33.13
#